data_10dbf549a58f3ca708b377772fea00d8
#
_entry.id   10dbf549a58f3ca708b377772fea00d8
#
_cell.length_a   1.000
_cell.length_b   1.000
_cell.length_c   1.000
_cell.angle_alpha   90.00
_cell.angle_beta   90.00
_cell.angle_gamma   90.00
#
_symmetry.space_group_name_H-M   'P 1'
#
loop_
_entity.id
_entity.type
_entity.pdbx_description
1 polymer ?
#
loop_
_entity_poly.entity_id
_entity_poly.type
_entity_poly.pdbx_seq_one_letter_code
_entity_poly.pdbx_strand_id
1 'polypeptide(L)'
;MSDHNDIYERDRDDAHYEGRRVRHKEGFFERNCDEAWEQVKETFSHPGRLLGRVLLIALLCGVVAGGSYLLKIRAPQLPNKGDAQKDPNQTQVDEIDYGDGVRPRADGERKSKDFYTVLVLGRDTGGGGNTDTMLLASYDVTNQKATVMSIPRDTMVNVPWDIKKINSVYNYYGAGEKGIQALYKEVSQLVGFEPDYQVVLEWEAVGAIVDAMGGVYYDVPRDMNYDDPYQDLYIHQAKGYRKLSGEDAMQVLRYRHDNKDPVTRKRRGYLDGDIGRIKTQQGLLKAMIEQLLQLKNVTKIGEFARVVKNNVTSDLTFEEMLWFGSQAVMGGLKVDDVNFVTMPNTGKYIYSRSIGEPLSYVVPNAQELLDLVNNELSP
;
A
#
# COMPACT_ATOMS: atom_id res chain seq x y z
N MET A 1 44.33 -55.11 49.48
CA MET A 1 43.90 -56.47 49.15
C MET A 1 44.08 -56.58 47.68
N SER A 2 45.17 -56.96 47.31
CA SER A 2 45.82 -58.22 46.87
C SER A 2 45.48 -58.41 45.38
N ASP A 3 46.45 -58.20 44.53
CA ASP A 3 47.47 -59.23 44.09
C ASP A 3 46.90 -60.10 42.97
N HIS A 4 47.45 -60.24 41.83
CA HIS A 4 48.68 -60.90 41.41
C HIS A 4 48.78 -60.76 39.87
N ASN A 5 49.85 -60.30 39.29
CA ASN A 5 51.05 -61.02 38.80
C ASN A 5 50.74 -62.34 38.09
N ASP A 6 51.17 -62.46 36.84
CA ASP A 6 52.35 -63.20 36.36
C ASP A 6 52.25 -63.48 34.85
N ILE A 7 53.24 -63.03 34.08
CA ILE A 7 54.35 -63.73 33.46
C ILE A 7 53.94 -64.94 32.60
N TYR A 8 54.27 -64.91 31.31
CA TYR A 8 55.12 -65.86 30.62
C TYR A 8 55.62 -65.38 29.25
N GLU A 9 56.88 -65.42 29.09
CA GLU A 9 57.70 -65.36 27.89
C GLU A 9 57.54 -66.58 26.98
N ARG A 10 58.12 -66.38 25.77
CA ARG A 10 58.62 -67.31 24.72
C ARG A 10 57.63 -67.64 23.61
N ASP A 11 57.94 -67.68 22.35
CA ASP A 11 59.22 -67.93 21.67
C ASP A 11 59.18 -67.39 20.23
N ARG A 12 60.36 -67.20 19.66
CA ARG A 12 60.67 -66.88 18.26
C ARG A 12 60.13 -67.97 17.35
N ASP A 13 59.67 -67.47 16.12
CA ASP A 13 60.15 -68.16 14.92
C ASP A 13 60.03 -67.18 13.71
N ASP A 14 61.12 -67.19 12.94
CA ASP A 14 61.38 -66.44 11.75
C ASP A 14 60.49 -66.89 10.58
N ALA A 15 59.86 -65.95 9.90
CA ALA A 15 59.42 -66.15 8.52
C ALA A 15 59.59 -64.89 7.72
N HIS A 16 60.57 -64.97 6.81
CA HIS A 16 60.76 -64.02 5.74
C HIS A 16 59.47 -63.75 5.00
N TYR A 17 59.09 -62.46 4.99
CA TYR A 17 58.13 -61.96 4.02
C TYR A 17 58.71 -60.74 3.31
N GLU A 18 58.89 -60.85 1.97
CA GLU A 18 59.33 -59.76 1.09
C GLU A 18 58.36 -58.58 1.11
N GLY A 19 58.85 -57.44 1.58
CA GLY A 19 58.12 -56.23 1.63
C GLY A 19 57.90 -55.63 0.27
N ARG A 20 56.68 -55.71 -0.27
CA ARG A 20 56.19 -54.77 -1.32
C ARG A 20 56.11 -53.41 -0.71
N ARG A 21 56.97 -52.48 -1.11
CA ARG A 21 56.85 -51.06 -0.83
C ARG A 21 55.56 -50.52 -1.42
N VAL A 22 54.56 -50.34 -0.61
CA VAL A 22 53.42 -49.48 -0.89
C VAL A 22 53.96 -48.04 -0.90
N ARG A 23 54.10 -47.42 -2.06
CA ARG A 23 54.37 -46.00 -2.17
C ARG A 23 53.13 -45.26 -1.68
N HIS A 24 53.22 -44.70 -0.49
CA HIS A 24 52.22 -43.75 0.01
C HIS A 24 52.06 -42.59 -0.96
N LYS A 25 50.82 -42.38 -1.43
CA LYS A 25 50.40 -41.22 -2.20
C LYS A 25 50.26 -39.95 -1.31
N GLU A 26 51.12 -39.74 -0.38
CA GLU A 26 51.07 -38.57 0.53
C GLU A 26 51.61 -37.29 -0.10
N GLY A 27 52.35 -37.36 -1.16
CA GLY A 27 52.99 -36.20 -1.78
C GLY A 27 52.11 -35.35 -2.72
N PHE A 28 50.84 -35.73 -3.01
CA PHE A 28 49.99 -34.95 -3.89
C PHE A 28 49.11 -33.98 -3.12
N PHE A 29 48.60 -34.35 -1.98
CA PHE A 29 47.77 -33.46 -1.14
C PHE A 29 48.62 -32.40 -0.42
N GLU A 30 49.80 -32.77 0.11
CA GLU A 30 50.70 -31.82 0.79
C GLU A 30 51.19 -30.74 -0.17
N ARG A 31 51.67 -31.11 -1.38
CA ARG A 31 52.09 -30.11 -2.39
C ARG A 31 51.01 -29.14 -2.79
N ASN A 32 49.76 -29.61 -2.95
CA ASN A 32 48.65 -28.73 -3.29
C ASN A 32 48.24 -27.77 -2.12
N CYS A 33 48.42 -28.23 -0.89
CA CYS A 33 48.19 -27.40 0.30
C CYS A 33 49.27 -26.32 0.45
N ASP A 34 50.55 -26.70 0.22
CA ASP A 34 51.66 -25.73 0.30
C ASP A 34 51.62 -24.68 -0.82
N GLU A 35 51.28 -25.08 -2.06
CA GLU A 35 51.07 -24.13 -3.17
C GLU A 35 49.86 -23.20 -2.93
N ALA A 36 48.76 -23.74 -2.38
CA ALA A 36 47.61 -22.96 -2.00
C ALA A 36 47.94 -21.98 -0.84
N TRP A 37 48.75 -22.42 0.12
CA TRP A 37 49.15 -21.59 1.26
C TRP A 37 50.14 -20.47 0.85
N GLU A 38 51.05 -20.76 -0.07
CA GLU A 38 51.92 -19.71 -0.64
C GLU A 38 51.13 -18.69 -1.51
N GLN A 39 50.14 -19.12 -2.28
CA GLN A 39 49.24 -18.20 -2.99
C GLN A 39 48.41 -17.34 -2.04
N VAL A 40 47.98 -17.86 -0.90
CA VAL A 40 47.30 -17.12 0.14
C VAL A 40 48.26 -16.09 0.76
N LYS A 41 49.49 -16.46 1.11
CA LYS A 41 50.51 -15.52 1.64
C LYS A 41 50.85 -14.41 0.64
N GLU A 42 51.01 -14.72 -0.64
CA GLU A 42 51.29 -13.77 -1.68
C GLU A 42 50.12 -12.79 -1.86
N THR A 43 48.88 -13.28 -1.69
CA THR A 43 47.67 -12.42 -1.72
C THR A 43 47.62 -11.45 -0.54
N PHE A 44 48.06 -11.88 0.66
CA PHE A 44 48.12 -11.02 1.86
C PHE A 44 49.32 -10.06 1.87
N SER A 45 50.36 -10.32 1.09
CA SER A 45 51.55 -9.45 0.98
C SER A 45 51.25 -8.14 0.23
N HIS A 46 50.16 -8.06 -0.51
CA HIS A 46 49.72 -6.89 -1.24
C HIS A 46 48.33 -6.39 -0.81
N PRO A 47 48.24 -5.61 0.29
CA PRO A 47 46.97 -5.20 0.88
C PRO A 47 46.02 -4.46 -0.09
N GLY A 48 46.58 -3.74 -1.07
CA GLY A 48 45.77 -3.08 -2.09
C GLY A 48 45.08 -4.04 -3.07
N ARG A 49 45.75 -5.15 -3.43
CA ARG A 49 45.17 -6.19 -4.29
C ARG A 49 44.11 -7.02 -3.55
N LEU A 50 44.34 -7.27 -2.25
CA LEU A 50 43.36 -7.94 -1.38
C LEU A 50 42.11 -7.09 -1.24
N LEU A 51 42.28 -5.81 -0.93
CA LEU A 51 41.16 -4.85 -0.82
C LEU A 51 40.36 -4.79 -2.13
N GLY A 52 41.03 -4.71 -3.28
CA GLY A 52 40.39 -4.72 -4.59
C GLY A 52 39.57 -5.99 -4.87
N ARG A 53 40.08 -7.17 -4.49
CA ARG A 53 39.37 -8.45 -4.61
C ARG A 53 38.15 -8.52 -3.69
N VAL A 54 38.29 -8.08 -2.43
CA VAL A 54 37.18 -8.04 -1.46
C VAL A 54 36.10 -7.08 -1.94
N LEU A 55 36.45 -5.89 -2.45
CA LEU A 55 35.51 -4.94 -3.02
C LEU A 55 34.80 -5.50 -4.28
N LEU A 56 35.54 -6.22 -5.13
CA LEU A 56 34.94 -6.87 -6.32
C LEU A 56 33.95 -7.96 -5.92
N ILE A 57 34.31 -8.81 -4.94
CA ILE A 57 33.41 -9.85 -4.42
C ILE A 57 32.19 -9.23 -3.77
N ALA A 58 32.35 -8.17 -2.95
CA ALA A 58 31.25 -7.44 -2.34
C ALA A 58 30.33 -6.81 -3.39
N LEU A 59 30.91 -6.24 -4.45
CA LEU A 59 30.15 -5.71 -5.61
C LEU A 59 29.37 -6.81 -6.34
N LEU A 60 30.01 -7.95 -6.62
CA LEU A 60 29.38 -9.08 -7.28
C LEU A 60 28.26 -9.68 -6.40
N CYS A 61 28.49 -9.84 -5.11
CA CYS A 61 27.46 -10.26 -4.15
C CYS A 61 26.30 -9.25 -4.11
N GLY A 62 26.60 -7.94 -4.14
CA GLY A 62 25.60 -6.87 -4.22
C GLY A 62 24.79 -6.95 -5.50
N VAL A 63 25.44 -7.17 -6.66
CA VAL A 63 24.76 -7.33 -7.95
C VAL A 63 23.91 -8.60 -7.99
N VAL A 64 24.41 -9.73 -7.46
CA VAL A 64 23.63 -10.98 -7.40
C VAL A 64 22.46 -10.86 -6.42
N ALA A 65 22.67 -10.29 -5.23
CA ALA A 65 21.60 -10.04 -4.28
C ALA A 65 20.56 -9.05 -4.80
N GLY A 66 21.01 -7.94 -5.40
CA GLY A 66 20.15 -6.96 -6.05
C GLY A 66 19.40 -7.56 -7.25
N GLY A 67 20.07 -8.32 -8.09
CA GLY A 67 19.47 -9.01 -9.22
C GLY A 67 18.45 -10.07 -8.80
N SER A 68 18.75 -10.88 -7.75
CA SER A 68 17.80 -11.86 -7.22
C SER A 68 16.60 -11.18 -6.53
N TYR A 69 16.79 -10.02 -5.92
CA TYR A 69 15.71 -9.21 -5.37
C TYR A 69 14.82 -8.62 -6.46
N LEU A 70 15.42 -8.05 -7.52
CA LEU A 70 14.68 -7.55 -8.68
C LEU A 70 13.88 -8.65 -9.41
N LEU A 71 14.39 -9.90 -9.44
CA LEU A 71 13.67 -11.04 -10.02
C LEU A 71 12.42 -11.45 -9.20
N LYS A 72 12.32 -11.05 -7.94
CA LYS A 72 11.14 -11.29 -7.10
C LYS A 72 10.06 -10.22 -7.29
N ILE A 73 10.44 -9.03 -7.77
CA ILE A 73 9.49 -7.95 -8.07
C ILE A 73 8.82 -8.27 -9.40
N ARG A 74 7.60 -8.81 -9.33
CA ARG A 74 6.82 -9.22 -10.51
C ARG A 74 5.55 -8.39 -10.61
N ALA A 75 5.06 -8.23 -11.83
CA ALA A 75 3.73 -7.68 -12.06
C ALA A 75 2.71 -8.48 -11.25
N PRO A 76 1.78 -7.80 -10.55
CA PRO A 76 0.72 -8.48 -9.82
C PRO A 76 -0.11 -9.33 -10.79
N GLN A 77 -0.50 -10.50 -10.31
CA GLN A 77 -1.44 -11.33 -11.05
C GLN A 77 -2.82 -10.75 -10.80
N LEU A 78 -3.48 -10.35 -11.87
CA LEU A 78 -4.87 -9.90 -11.77
C LEU A 78 -5.71 -10.96 -11.07
N PRO A 79 -6.52 -10.56 -10.06
CA PRO A 79 -7.40 -11.49 -9.38
C PRO A 79 -8.29 -12.18 -10.44
N ASN A 80 -8.33 -13.51 -10.41
CA ASN A 80 -9.27 -14.27 -11.23
C ASN A 80 -10.65 -14.11 -10.56
N LYS A 81 -11.29 -12.97 -10.80
CA LYS A 81 -12.67 -12.71 -10.38
C LYS A 81 -13.53 -13.52 -11.33
N GLY A 82 -13.74 -14.82 -10.98
CA GLY A 82 -14.70 -15.66 -11.67
C GLY A 82 -16.02 -14.92 -11.74
N ASP A 83 -16.76 -15.15 -12.84
CA ASP A 83 -18.06 -14.56 -13.12
C ASP A 83 -18.82 -14.32 -11.82
N ALA A 84 -19.08 -13.07 -11.48
CA ALA A 84 -19.87 -12.72 -10.31
C ALA A 84 -21.21 -13.46 -10.46
N GLN A 85 -21.32 -14.58 -9.78
CA GLN A 85 -22.56 -15.36 -9.76
C GLN A 85 -23.64 -14.42 -9.27
N LYS A 86 -24.56 -14.06 -10.18
CA LYS A 86 -25.80 -13.39 -9.83
C LYS A 86 -26.44 -14.22 -8.73
N ASP A 87 -26.47 -13.66 -7.52
CA ASP A 87 -27.16 -14.28 -6.40
C ASP A 87 -28.66 -14.37 -6.77
N PRO A 88 -29.23 -15.57 -7.01
CA PRO A 88 -30.63 -15.70 -7.41
C PRO A 88 -31.61 -15.28 -6.31
N ASN A 89 -31.12 -14.99 -5.10
CA ASN A 89 -31.92 -14.59 -3.95
C ASN A 89 -31.83 -13.12 -3.59
N GLN A 90 -31.32 -12.27 -4.50
CA GLN A 90 -31.32 -10.83 -4.28
C GLN A 90 -32.78 -10.34 -4.28
N THR A 91 -33.37 -10.26 -3.09
CA THR A 91 -34.67 -9.60 -2.88
C THR A 91 -34.58 -8.22 -3.49
N GLN A 92 -35.56 -7.88 -4.36
CA GLN A 92 -35.70 -6.54 -4.91
C GLN A 92 -35.80 -5.54 -3.76
N VAL A 93 -34.66 -4.97 -3.41
CA VAL A 93 -34.58 -3.74 -2.61
C VAL A 93 -34.83 -2.62 -3.58
N ASP A 94 -35.59 -1.59 -3.20
CA ASP A 94 -35.85 -0.40 -4.03
C ASP A 94 -34.53 0.05 -4.68
N GLU A 95 -34.38 -0.28 -5.93
CA GLU A 95 -33.15 -0.07 -6.71
C GLU A 95 -32.92 1.43 -6.83
N ILE A 96 -31.80 1.93 -6.35
CA ILE A 96 -31.42 3.31 -6.64
C ILE A 96 -31.26 3.38 -8.15
N ASP A 97 -32.10 4.18 -8.78
CA ASP A 97 -32.02 4.40 -10.21
C ASP A 97 -30.79 5.28 -10.52
N TYR A 98 -29.70 4.63 -10.89
CA TYR A 98 -28.49 5.31 -11.37
C TYR A 98 -28.64 5.79 -12.82
N GLY A 99 -29.81 5.62 -13.44
CA GLY A 99 -30.04 5.86 -14.85
C GLY A 99 -29.43 4.77 -15.75
N ASP A 100 -29.55 4.94 -17.06
CA ASP A 100 -29.01 3.97 -18.03
C ASP A 100 -27.48 3.97 -18.12
N GLY A 101 -26.83 4.91 -17.43
CA GLY A 101 -25.42 5.17 -17.57
C GLY A 101 -24.48 4.26 -16.75
N VAL A 102 -24.90 3.82 -15.57
CA VAL A 102 -24.01 3.06 -14.68
C VAL A 102 -24.60 1.66 -14.48
N ARG A 103 -24.32 0.78 -15.41
CA ARG A 103 -24.64 -0.65 -15.28
C ARG A 103 -23.36 -1.45 -15.10
N PRO A 104 -23.35 -2.49 -14.24
CA PRO A 104 -22.26 -3.44 -14.22
C PRO A 104 -22.02 -3.97 -15.65
N ARG A 105 -20.79 -3.95 -16.10
CA ARG A 105 -20.44 -4.58 -17.39
C ARG A 105 -20.64 -6.07 -17.24
N ALA A 106 -21.55 -6.63 -18.04
CA ALA A 106 -21.90 -8.04 -17.95
C ALA A 106 -20.74 -8.97 -18.33
N ASP A 107 -19.81 -8.49 -19.19
CA ASP A 107 -18.73 -9.30 -19.77
C ASP A 107 -17.45 -8.46 -19.84
N GLY A 108 -16.98 -8.02 -18.69
CA GLY A 108 -15.85 -7.06 -18.61
C GLY A 108 -14.53 -7.64 -19.08
N GLU A 109 -14.34 -7.79 -20.40
CA GLU A 109 -13.01 -7.92 -20.92
C GLU A 109 -12.21 -6.65 -20.57
N ARG A 110 -11.08 -6.84 -19.88
CA ARG A 110 -10.16 -5.74 -19.57
C ARG A 110 -9.69 -5.12 -20.89
N LYS A 111 -9.69 -3.80 -20.95
CA LYS A 111 -9.13 -3.07 -22.09
C LYS A 111 -7.61 -3.27 -22.20
N SER A 112 -6.94 -3.42 -21.07
CA SER A 112 -5.50 -3.65 -20.98
C SER A 112 -5.15 -4.48 -19.75
N LYS A 113 -4.25 -5.45 -19.92
CA LYS A 113 -3.67 -6.22 -18.82
C LYS A 113 -2.74 -5.40 -17.92
N ASP A 114 -2.27 -4.25 -18.42
CA ASP A 114 -1.35 -3.35 -17.71
C ASP A 114 -2.09 -2.15 -17.11
N PHE A 115 -3.42 -2.24 -17.00
CA PHE A 115 -4.29 -1.28 -16.35
C PHE A 115 -4.83 -1.87 -15.05
N TYR A 116 -4.60 -1.21 -13.93
CA TYR A 116 -4.93 -1.70 -12.60
C TYR A 116 -5.84 -0.74 -11.87
N THR A 117 -6.73 -1.28 -11.05
CA THR A 117 -7.64 -0.50 -10.21
C THR A 117 -7.50 -0.87 -8.74
N VAL A 118 -7.48 0.13 -7.88
CA VAL A 118 -7.27 -0.04 -6.43
C VAL A 118 -8.30 0.77 -5.66
N LEU A 119 -9.06 0.12 -4.78
CA LEU A 119 -9.92 0.81 -3.81
C LEU A 119 -9.11 1.12 -2.55
N VAL A 120 -8.95 2.40 -2.25
CA VAL A 120 -8.24 2.88 -1.06
C VAL A 120 -9.25 3.39 -0.04
N LEU A 121 -9.20 2.86 1.16
CA LEU A 121 -10.10 3.17 2.27
C LEU A 121 -9.33 3.79 3.42
N GLY A 122 -9.71 5.01 3.81
CA GLY A 122 -9.24 5.66 5.04
C GLY A 122 -10.23 5.44 6.17
N ARG A 123 -9.76 4.86 7.29
CA ARG A 123 -10.57 4.58 8.47
C ARG A 123 -10.20 5.49 9.63
N ASP A 124 -11.21 5.90 10.37
CA ASP A 124 -11.04 6.51 11.69
C ASP A 124 -11.32 5.48 12.78
N THR A 125 -10.28 4.99 13.43
CA THR A 125 -10.39 4.01 14.53
C THR A 125 -10.93 4.62 15.83
N GLY A 126 -10.78 5.94 16.03
CA GLY A 126 -11.29 6.67 17.19
C GLY A 126 -12.78 7.05 17.11
N GLY A 127 -13.37 7.10 15.93
CA GLY A 127 -14.71 7.66 15.67
C GLY A 127 -15.81 6.65 15.32
N GLY A 128 -15.73 5.39 15.75
CA GLY A 128 -16.75 4.38 15.44
C GLY A 128 -16.45 3.55 14.18
N GLY A 129 -15.26 3.73 13.59
CA GLY A 129 -14.73 2.87 12.53
C GLY A 129 -15.35 3.07 11.14
N ASN A 130 -16.06 4.17 10.90
CA ASN A 130 -16.59 4.49 9.58
C ASN A 130 -15.46 4.77 8.58
N THR A 131 -15.71 4.46 7.30
CA THR A 131 -14.82 4.83 6.21
C THR A 131 -15.07 6.28 5.83
N ASP A 132 -14.21 7.17 6.28
CA ASP A 132 -14.35 8.62 6.02
C ASP A 132 -13.70 9.07 4.72
N THR A 133 -12.79 8.28 4.19
CA THR A 133 -12.14 8.51 2.89
C THR A 133 -12.23 7.26 2.04
N MET A 134 -12.75 7.40 0.84
CA MET A 134 -12.80 6.34 -0.17
C MET A 134 -12.27 6.91 -1.48
N LEU A 135 -11.24 6.28 -2.02
CA LEU A 135 -10.64 6.64 -3.30
C LEU A 135 -10.65 5.41 -4.20
N LEU A 136 -11.12 5.58 -5.42
CA LEU A 136 -10.90 4.59 -6.48
C LEU A 136 -9.78 5.11 -7.36
N ALA A 137 -8.66 4.41 -7.36
CA ALA A 137 -7.51 4.75 -8.20
C ALA A 137 -7.42 3.80 -9.38
N SER A 138 -7.06 4.33 -10.55
CA SER A 138 -6.63 3.57 -11.72
C SER A 138 -5.18 3.92 -12.05
N TYR A 139 -4.45 2.95 -12.58
CA TYR A 139 -3.10 3.16 -13.08
C TYR A 139 -2.87 2.40 -14.39
N ASP A 140 -2.67 3.15 -15.46
CA ASP A 140 -2.23 2.66 -16.77
C ASP A 140 -0.71 2.65 -16.80
N VAL A 141 -0.14 1.48 -16.60
CA VAL A 141 1.32 1.30 -16.54
C VAL A 141 1.96 1.53 -17.91
N THR A 142 1.26 1.18 -18.99
CA THR A 142 1.80 1.36 -20.34
C THR A 142 1.91 2.84 -20.73
N ASN A 143 0.86 3.63 -20.43
CA ASN A 143 0.80 5.03 -20.80
C ASN A 143 1.28 5.96 -19.69
N GLN A 144 1.64 5.44 -18.52
CA GLN A 144 2.08 6.19 -17.33
C GLN A 144 1.07 7.27 -16.94
N LYS A 145 -0.20 6.87 -16.84
CA LYS A 145 -1.31 7.73 -16.43
C LYS A 145 -2.04 7.11 -15.26
N ALA A 146 -2.50 7.94 -14.35
CA ALA A 146 -3.31 7.50 -13.23
C ALA A 146 -4.49 8.45 -13.02
N THR A 147 -5.61 7.92 -12.52
CA THR A 147 -6.75 8.71 -12.07
C THR A 147 -7.13 8.29 -10.67
N VAL A 148 -7.35 9.26 -9.80
CA VAL A 148 -7.77 9.07 -8.42
C VAL A 148 -9.11 9.77 -8.22
N MET A 149 -10.18 8.98 -8.17
CA MET A 149 -11.53 9.47 -7.93
C MET A 149 -11.88 9.36 -6.45
N SER A 150 -12.19 10.49 -5.82
CA SER A 150 -12.76 10.51 -4.47
C SER A 150 -14.25 10.20 -4.52
N ILE A 151 -14.66 9.18 -3.77
CA ILE A 151 -16.07 8.82 -3.55
C ILE A 151 -16.50 9.47 -2.23
N PRO A 152 -17.41 10.46 -2.25
CA PRO A 152 -17.86 11.11 -1.02
C PRO A 152 -18.49 10.12 -0.05
N ARG A 153 -18.16 10.21 1.22
CA ARG A 153 -18.64 9.28 2.26
C ARG A 153 -20.16 9.23 2.43
N ASP A 154 -20.84 10.34 2.10
CA ASP A 154 -22.30 10.46 2.16
C ASP A 154 -22.99 10.03 0.86
N THR A 155 -22.25 9.37 -0.06
CA THR A 155 -22.79 8.82 -1.30
C THR A 155 -23.92 7.85 -0.97
N MET A 156 -25.05 8.07 -1.65
CA MET A 156 -26.23 7.23 -1.51
C MET A 156 -26.00 5.89 -2.18
N VAL A 157 -26.29 4.82 -1.46
CA VAL A 157 -26.15 3.42 -1.93
C VAL A 157 -27.43 2.63 -1.66
N ASN A 158 -27.62 1.55 -2.40
CA ASN A 158 -28.82 0.72 -2.29
C ASN A 158 -28.66 -0.35 -1.20
N VAL A 159 -28.82 0.06 0.05
CA VAL A 159 -28.70 -0.81 1.22
C VAL A 159 -30.04 -0.96 1.96
N PRO A 160 -30.29 -2.09 2.66
CA PRO A 160 -31.59 -2.38 3.28
C PRO A 160 -31.92 -1.57 4.54
N TRP A 161 -31.01 -0.74 5.06
CA TRP A 161 -31.25 0.08 6.24
C TRP A 161 -31.57 1.55 5.89
N ASP A 162 -32.09 2.28 6.87
CA ASP A 162 -32.61 3.64 6.68
C ASP A 162 -31.57 4.68 6.25
N ILE A 163 -30.36 4.67 6.88
CA ILE A 163 -29.29 5.61 6.54
C ILE A 163 -28.44 5.02 5.40
N LYS A 164 -28.84 5.30 4.18
CA LYS A 164 -28.27 4.73 2.95
C LYS A 164 -26.98 5.44 2.51
N LYS A 165 -25.99 5.58 3.39
CA LYS A 165 -24.69 6.20 3.09
C LYS A 165 -23.60 5.13 2.96
N ILE A 166 -22.75 5.26 1.94
CA ILE A 166 -21.70 4.28 1.64
C ILE A 166 -20.72 4.08 2.80
N ASN A 167 -20.44 5.13 3.59
CA ASN A 167 -19.53 5.04 4.74
C ASN A 167 -20.01 4.10 5.85
N SER A 168 -21.31 3.79 5.90
CA SER A 168 -21.87 2.87 6.90
C SER A 168 -21.72 1.40 6.53
N VAL A 169 -21.48 1.11 5.24
CA VAL A 169 -21.48 -0.26 4.70
C VAL A 169 -20.41 -1.14 5.36
N TYR A 170 -19.19 -0.62 5.44
CA TYR A 170 -18.05 -1.36 5.99
C TYR A 170 -18.32 -1.86 7.42
N ASN A 171 -18.81 -0.99 8.28
CA ASN A 171 -19.08 -1.34 9.67
C ASN A 171 -20.36 -2.16 9.86
N TYR A 172 -21.39 -1.91 9.06
CA TYR A 172 -22.64 -2.66 9.14
C TYR A 172 -22.40 -4.16 8.95
N TYR A 173 -21.51 -4.54 8.07
CA TYR A 173 -21.12 -5.92 7.83
C TYR A 173 -19.99 -6.44 8.75
N GLY A 174 -19.67 -5.72 9.83
CA GLY A 174 -18.73 -6.15 10.87
C GLY A 174 -17.27 -5.88 10.56
N ALA A 175 -17.01 -4.95 9.64
CA ALA A 175 -15.65 -4.56 9.24
C ALA A 175 -14.81 -5.72 8.65
N GLY A 176 -13.48 -5.56 8.56
CA GLY A 176 -12.59 -6.58 8.00
C GLY A 176 -12.99 -7.01 6.59
N GLU A 177 -12.72 -8.26 6.26
CA GLU A 177 -12.95 -8.78 4.91
C GLU A 177 -14.43 -8.71 4.48
N LYS A 178 -15.37 -9.00 5.37
CA LYS A 178 -16.80 -8.90 5.06
C LYS A 178 -17.24 -7.48 4.76
N GLY A 179 -16.74 -6.52 5.54
CA GLY A 179 -17.01 -5.11 5.30
C GLY A 179 -16.45 -4.62 3.97
N ILE A 180 -15.26 -5.12 3.61
CA ILE A 180 -14.63 -4.81 2.34
C ILE A 180 -15.42 -5.40 1.18
N GLN A 181 -15.80 -6.67 1.23
CA GLN A 181 -16.60 -7.32 0.19
C GLN A 181 -17.93 -6.58 -0.03
N ALA A 182 -18.57 -6.14 1.05
CA ALA A 182 -19.78 -5.34 0.95
C ALA A 182 -19.52 -3.97 0.29
N LEU A 183 -18.41 -3.29 0.63
CA LEU A 183 -18.01 -2.05 -0.04
C LEU A 183 -17.67 -2.26 -1.51
N TYR A 184 -16.97 -3.34 -1.86
CA TYR A 184 -16.72 -3.70 -3.26
C TYR A 184 -18.00 -3.79 -4.06
N LYS A 185 -19.02 -4.45 -3.49
CA LYS A 185 -20.32 -4.57 -4.12
C LYS A 185 -20.97 -3.20 -4.39
N GLU A 186 -20.95 -2.30 -3.40
CA GLU A 186 -21.52 -0.96 -3.57
C GLU A 186 -20.70 -0.12 -4.56
N VAL A 187 -19.38 -0.18 -4.51
CA VAL A 187 -18.51 0.51 -5.47
C VAL A 187 -18.70 -0.06 -6.88
N SER A 188 -18.82 -1.40 -7.01
CA SER A 188 -19.11 -2.03 -8.31
C SER A 188 -20.41 -1.55 -8.92
N GLN A 189 -21.44 -1.34 -8.11
CA GLN A 189 -22.71 -0.76 -8.61
C GLN A 189 -22.52 0.67 -9.09
N LEU A 190 -21.67 1.46 -8.42
CA LEU A 190 -21.38 2.83 -8.83
C LEU A 190 -20.60 2.91 -10.14
N VAL A 191 -19.58 2.06 -10.33
CA VAL A 191 -18.61 2.19 -11.43
C VAL A 191 -18.73 1.10 -12.51
N GLY A 192 -19.57 0.09 -12.28
CA GLY A 192 -19.81 -1.00 -13.23
C GLY A 192 -18.73 -2.06 -13.30
N PHE A 193 -17.73 -2.03 -12.44
CA PHE A 193 -16.70 -3.07 -12.32
C PHE A 193 -16.24 -3.19 -10.86
N GLU A 194 -15.68 -4.33 -10.52
CA GLU A 194 -15.08 -4.56 -9.21
C GLU A 194 -13.59 -4.16 -9.21
N PRO A 195 -13.13 -3.30 -8.28
CA PRO A 195 -11.71 -2.93 -8.18
C PRO A 195 -10.80 -4.16 -8.07
N ASP A 196 -9.60 -4.13 -8.65
CA ASP A 196 -8.69 -5.28 -8.63
C ASP A 196 -8.12 -5.55 -7.25
N TYR A 197 -7.74 -4.48 -6.56
CA TYR A 197 -7.08 -4.54 -5.26
C TYR A 197 -7.69 -3.55 -4.29
N GLN A 198 -7.35 -3.76 -3.02
CA GLN A 198 -7.75 -2.89 -1.93
C GLN A 198 -6.56 -2.50 -1.07
N VAL A 199 -6.67 -1.31 -0.51
CA VAL A 199 -5.75 -0.77 0.48
C VAL A 199 -6.57 -0.12 1.58
N VAL A 200 -6.44 -0.60 2.81
CA VAL A 200 -7.08 -0.02 4.00
C VAL A 200 -6.01 0.65 4.85
N LEU A 201 -6.20 1.94 5.09
CA LEU A 201 -5.29 2.80 5.83
C LEU A 201 -6.00 3.34 7.08
N GLU A 202 -5.30 3.32 8.20
CA GLU A 202 -5.65 4.11 9.38
C GLU A 202 -4.90 5.45 9.33
N TRP A 203 -5.36 6.45 10.07
CA TRP A 203 -4.72 7.77 10.04
C TRP A 203 -3.26 7.70 10.47
N GLU A 204 -2.95 6.87 11.44
CA GLU A 204 -1.60 6.64 11.95
C GLU A 204 -0.67 6.10 10.85
N ALA A 205 -1.21 5.28 9.95
CA ALA A 205 -0.47 4.78 8.78
C ALA A 205 -0.07 5.93 7.84
N VAL A 206 -0.98 6.87 7.60
CA VAL A 206 -0.68 8.04 6.76
C VAL A 206 0.42 8.90 7.40
N GLY A 207 0.33 9.13 8.71
CA GLY A 207 1.37 9.83 9.46
C GLY A 207 2.73 9.15 9.35
N ALA A 208 2.78 7.84 9.58
CA ALA A 208 4.02 7.05 9.46
C ALA A 208 4.61 7.08 8.04
N ILE A 209 3.76 7.06 7.00
CA ILE A 209 4.18 7.20 5.59
C ILE A 209 4.82 8.57 5.35
N VAL A 210 4.20 9.65 5.82
CA VAL A 210 4.72 11.01 5.69
C VAL A 210 6.07 11.14 6.41
N ASP A 211 6.21 10.60 7.60
CA ASP A 211 7.46 10.64 8.35
C ASP A 211 8.58 9.82 7.67
N ALA A 212 8.25 8.65 7.11
CA ALA A 212 9.19 7.84 6.32
C ALA A 212 9.66 8.56 5.04
N MET A 213 8.83 9.41 4.45
CA MET A 213 9.22 10.32 3.35
C MET A 213 10.15 11.43 3.84
N GLY A 214 10.24 11.64 5.14
CA GLY A 214 10.94 12.77 5.76
C GLY A 214 10.08 14.04 5.81
N GLY A 215 8.75 13.91 5.83
CA GLY A 215 7.78 15.00 5.82
C GLY A 215 7.31 15.37 4.41
N VAL A 216 6.23 16.11 4.31
CA VAL A 216 5.64 16.57 3.04
C VAL A 216 5.53 18.08 3.00
N TYR A 217 5.94 18.70 1.90
CA TYR A 217 5.71 20.14 1.67
C TYR A 217 4.32 20.36 1.11
N TYR A 218 3.52 21.16 1.81
CA TYR A 218 2.13 21.41 1.42
C TYR A 218 1.71 22.85 1.79
N ASP A 219 0.87 23.45 0.95
CA ASP A 219 0.26 24.75 1.25
C ASP A 219 -1.06 24.53 1.96
N VAL A 220 -1.05 24.64 3.27
CA VAL A 220 -2.24 24.47 4.11
C VAL A 220 -3.23 25.58 3.77
N PRO A 221 -4.45 25.25 3.31
CA PRO A 221 -5.33 26.24 2.67
C PRO A 221 -5.92 27.27 3.64
N ARG A 222 -5.93 26.96 4.93
CA ARG A 222 -6.53 27.83 5.97
C ARG A 222 -5.97 27.52 7.34
N ASP A 223 -6.19 28.41 8.30
CA ASP A 223 -6.00 28.12 9.71
C ASP A 223 -7.04 27.09 10.16
N MET A 224 -6.61 26.14 10.98
CA MET A 224 -7.39 25.02 11.49
C MET A 224 -7.23 24.92 12.99
N ASN A 225 -8.34 25.08 13.75
CA ASN A 225 -8.33 25.03 15.22
C ASN A 225 -9.53 24.19 15.71
N TYR A 226 -9.25 22.95 16.07
CA TYR A 226 -10.27 22.03 16.56
C TYR A 226 -9.71 21.16 17.66
N ASP A 227 -10.42 21.10 18.79
CA ASP A 227 -10.10 20.28 19.94
C ASP A 227 -11.28 19.37 20.26
N ASP A 228 -11.02 18.09 20.31
CA ASP A 228 -11.95 17.05 20.76
C ASP A 228 -11.26 16.11 21.77
N PRO A 229 -11.32 16.44 23.07
CA PRO A 229 -10.71 15.61 24.11
C PRO A 229 -11.28 14.19 24.21
N TYR A 230 -12.51 13.96 23.70
CA TYR A 230 -13.13 12.64 23.74
C TYR A 230 -12.52 11.67 22.70
N GLN A 231 -11.96 12.23 21.61
CA GLN A 231 -11.31 11.48 20.56
C GLN A 231 -9.79 11.64 20.59
N ASP A 232 -9.25 12.29 21.62
CA ASP A 232 -7.83 12.67 21.70
C ASP A 232 -7.34 13.33 20.40
N LEU A 233 -8.16 14.24 19.85
CA LEU A 233 -7.93 14.91 18.58
C LEU A 233 -7.74 16.40 18.80
N TYR A 234 -6.52 16.86 18.54
CA TYR A 234 -6.12 18.26 18.62
C TYR A 234 -5.56 18.70 17.29
N ILE A 235 -6.19 19.69 16.65
CA ILE A 235 -5.82 20.19 15.33
C ILE A 235 -5.45 21.66 15.46
N HIS A 236 -4.18 21.98 15.30
CA HIS A 236 -3.64 23.34 15.37
C HIS A 236 -2.70 23.57 14.19
N GLN A 237 -3.26 23.96 13.04
CA GLN A 237 -2.49 24.15 11.82
C GLN A 237 -2.65 25.59 11.32
N ALA A 238 -1.54 26.29 11.09
CA ALA A 238 -1.54 27.58 10.45
C ALA A 238 -1.65 27.44 8.92
N LYS A 239 -2.35 28.38 8.29
CA LYS A 239 -2.37 28.52 6.84
C LYS A 239 -0.95 28.79 6.28
N GLY A 240 -0.64 28.23 5.11
CA GLY A 240 0.55 28.55 4.33
C GLY A 240 1.41 27.35 3.96
N TYR A 241 2.36 27.60 3.07
CA TYR A 241 3.28 26.60 2.54
C TYR A 241 4.38 26.27 3.54
N ARG A 242 4.46 25.01 3.95
CA ARG A 242 5.51 24.54 4.87
C ARG A 242 5.66 23.02 4.78
N LYS A 243 6.71 22.52 5.41
CA LYS A 243 6.92 21.10 5.60
C LYS A 243 6.06 20.63 6.77
N LEU A 244 5.25 19.62 6.53
CA LEU A 244 4.42 18.94 7.51
C LEU A 244 5.11 17.66 7.98
N SER A 245 5.07 17.38 9.27
CA SER A 245 5.35 16.07 9.85
C SER A 245 4.18 15.11 9.57
N GLY A 246 4.33 13.84 9.93
CA GLY A 246 3.23 12.89 9.88
C GLY A 246 2.04 13.32 10.73
N GLU A 247 2.30 13.83 11.93
CA GLU A 247 1.26 14.35 12.82
C GLU A 247 0.54 15.57 12.22
N ASP A 248 1.28 16.56 11.69
CA ASP A 248 0.69 17.71 11.02
C ASP A 248 -0.17 17.30 9.82
N ALA A 249 0.31 16.35 9.02
CA ALA A 249 -0.43 15.85 7.86
C ALA A 249 -1.74 15.16 8.28
N MET A 250 -1.72 14.35 9.37
CA MET A 250 -2.94 13.75 9.93
C MET A 250 -3.93 14.81 10.41
N GLN A 251 -3.45 15.86 11.09
CA GLN A 251 -4.31 16.97 11.52
C GLN A 251 -4.98 17.65 10.34
N VAL A 252 -4.22 17.95 9.27
CA VAL A 252 -4.74 18.57 8.03
C VAL A 252 -5.80 17.67 7.36
N LEU A 253 -5.58 16.37 7.30
CA LEU A 253 -6.50 15.40 6.66
C LEU A 253 -7.80 15.21 7.47
N ARG A 254 -7.71 15.26 8.80
CA ARG A 254 -8.85 15.05 9.70
C ARG A 254 -9.69 16.31 9.90
N TYR A 255 -9.13 17.50 9.61
CA TYR A 255 -9.82 18.76 9.85
C TYR A 255 -11.10 18.89 9.00
N ARG A 256 -12.16 19.36 9.64
CA ARG A 256 -13.48 19.63 9.02
C ARG A 256 -13.95 21.05 9.29
N HIS A 257 -13.86 21.48 10.55
CA HIS A 257 -14.27 22.81 11.01
C HIS A 257 -13.63 23.09 12.38
N ASP A 258 -13.54 24.34 12.74
CA ASP A 258 -13.16 24.78 14.08
C ASP A 258 -14.20 24.38 15.14
N ASN A 259 -13.82 24.42 16.39
CA ASN A 259 -14.78 24.39 17.48
C ASN A 259 -15.79 25.54 17.33
N LYS A 260 -16.96 25.41 17.95
CA LYS A 260 -17.94 26.50 18.00
C LYS A 260 -17.33 27.69 18.73
N ASP A 261 -17.38 28.85 18.09
CA ASP A 261 -17.05 30.12 18.76
C ASP A 261 -17.93 30.29 20.00
N PRO A 262 -17.35 30.54 21.19
CA PRO A 262 -18.11 30.59 22.42
C PRO A 262 -19.13 31.73 22.48
N VAL A 263 -18.91 32.82 21.77
CA VAL A 263 -19.78 34.02 21.75
C VAL A 263 -20.81 33.92 20.63
N THR A 264 -20.34 33.73 19.37
CA THR A 264 -21.23 33.76 18.23
C THR A 264 -21.93 32.42 17.95
N ARG A 265 -21.49 31.34 18.60
CA ARG A 265 -21.98 29.97 18.41
C ARG A 265 -21.78 29.43 16.97
N LYS A 266 -21.09 30.16 16.12
CA LYS A 266 -20.81 29.75 14.75
C LYS A 266 -19.57 28.85 14.70
N ARG A 267 -19.55 27.91 13.78
CA ARG A 267 -18.37 27.14 13.39
C ARG A 267 -17.76 27.74 12.14
N ARG A 268 -16.45 27.90 12.15
CA ARG A 268 -15.70 28.21 10.93
C ARG A 268 -15.24 26.88 10.32
N GLY A 269 -15.26 26.76 9.03
CA GLY A 269 -14.86 25.55 8.32
C GLY A 269 -14.62 25.85 6.87
N TYR A 270 -14.54 24.82 6.05
CA TYR A 270 -14.51 25.01 4.61
C TYR A 270 -15.81 25.66 4.13
N LEU A 271 -15.71 26.62 3.20
CA LEU A 271 -16.88 27.34 2.67
C LEU A 271 -17.84 26.39 1.93
N ASP A 272 -17.28 25.41 1.24
CA ASP A 272 -17.95 24.35 0.48
C ASP A 272 -18.14 23.06 1.30
N GLY A 273 -18.02 23.12 2.62
CA GLY A 273 -18.28 22.00 3.51
C GLY A 273 -17.38 20.80 3.25
N ASP A 274 -17.95 19.64 3.01
CA ASP A 274 -17.21 18.40 2.78
C ASP A 274 -16.36 18.40 1.48
N ILE A 275 -16.80 19.16 0.48
CA ILE A 275 -16.04 19.35 -0.79
C ILE A 275 -14.69 20.02 -0.51
N GLY A 276 -14.65 21.03 0.37
CA GLY A 276 -13.40 21.67 0.75
C GLY A 276 -12.44 20.73 1.47
N ARG A 277 -12.96 19.81 2.29
CA ARG A 277 -12.15 18.74 2.91
C ARG A 277 -11.57 17.80 1.85
N ILE A 278 -12.40 17.33 0.91
CA ILE A 278 -11.97 16.45 -0.19
C ILE A 278 -10.87 17.13 -1.01
N LYS A 279 -11.01 18.41 -1.36
CA LYS A 279 -9.97 19.17 -2.09
C LYS A 279 -8.64 19.22 -1.31
N THR A 280 -8.73 19.43 0.01
CA THR A 280 -7.54 19.45 0.88
C THR A 280 -6.87 18.07 0.94
N GLN A 281 -7.65 17.00 1.07
CA GLN A 281 -7.16 15.62 1.04
C GLN A 281 -6.51 15.28 -0.29
N GLN A 282 -7.13 15.61 -1.41
CA GLN A 282 -6.56 15.43 -2.75
C GLN A 282 -5.28 16.25 -2.96
N GLY A 283 -5.26 17.51 -2.49
CA GLY A 283 -4.08 18.36 -2.58
C GLY A 283 -2.89 17.82 -1.80
N LEU A 284 -3.13 17.33 -0.58
CA LEU A 284 -2.07 16.71 0.23
C LEU A 284 -1.59 15.39 -0.39
N LEU A 285 -2.51 14.54 -0.86
CA LEU A 285 -2.17 13.30 -1.56
C LEU A 285 -1.33 13.58 -2.82
N LYS A 286 -1.72 14.61 -3.61
CA LYS A 286 -0.95 15.07 -4.78
C LYS A 286 0.47 15.47 -4.38
N ALA A 287 0.62 16.25 -3.30
CA ALA A 287 1.92 16.66 -2.79
C ALA A 287 2.77 15.47 -2.30
N MET A 288 2.15 14.47 -1.67
CA MET A 288 2.82 13.23 -1.28
C MET A 288 3.32 12.45 -2.50
N ILE A 289 2.46 12.24 -3.51
CA ILE A 289 2.82 11.53 -4.74
C ILE A 289 3.96 12.26 -5.46
N GLU A 290 3.88 13.58 -5.61
CA GLU A 290 4.92 14.38 -6.25
C GLU A 290 6.29 14.19 -5.59
N GLN A 291 6.32 14.19 -4.27
CA GLN A 291 7.57 14.01 -3.53
C GLN A 291 8.06 12.56 -3.55
N LEU A 292 7.16 11.58 -3.57
CA LEU A 292 7.52 10.16 -3.71
C LEU A 292 8.15 9.86 -5.08
N LEU A 293 7.65 10.47 -6.14
CA LEU A 293 8.15 10.28 -7.51
C LEU A 293 9.54 10.94 -7.74
N GLN A 294 10.02 11.78 -6.82
CA GLN A 294 11.35 12.36 -6.96
C GLN A 294 12.45 11.31 -6.78
N LEU A 295 13.42 11.28 -7.70
CA LEU A 295 14.52 10.30 -7.71
C LEU A 295 15.30 10.22 -6.39
N LYS A 296 15.45 11.33 -5.66
CA LYS A 296 16.12 11.36 -4.36
C LYS A 296 15.46 10.46 -3.30
N ASN A 297 14.18 10.12 -3.45
CA ASN A 297 13.45 9.28 -2.53
C ASN A 297 13.58 7.77 -2.85
N VAL A 298 14.11 7.41 -4.02
CA VAL A 298 14.29 6.00 -4.44
C VAL A 298 15.18 5.23 -3.47
N THR A 299 16.18 5.90 -2.87
CA THR A 299 17.08 5.30 -1.87
C THR A 299 16.37 4.90 -0.58
N LYS A 300 15.21 5.48 -0.29
CA LYS A 300 14.39 5.19 0.90
C LYS A 300 13.26 4.17 0.64
N ILE A 301 13.16 3.63 -0.57
CA ILE A 301 12.07 2.71 -0.94
C ILE A 301 11.95 1.54 0.05
N GLY A 302 13.06 0.95 0.49
CA GLY A 302 13.03 -0.17 1.42
C GLY A 302 12.50 0.20 2.82
N GLU A 303 12.81 1.41 3.31
CA GLU A 303 12.28 1.92 4.58
C GLU A 303 10.80 2.26 4.46
N PHE A 304 10.44 2.98 3.40
CA PHE A 304 9.07 3.32 3.06
C PHE A 304 8.18 2.07 2.92
N ALA A 305 8.64 1.10 2.18
CA ALA A 305 7.95 -0.16 1.96
C ALA A 305 7.70 -0.94 3.27
N ARG A 306 8.67 -0.91 4.21
CA ARG A 306 8.48 -1.52 5.54
C ARG A 306 7.40 -0.81 6.34
N VAL A 307 7.36 0.52 6.29
CA VAL A 307 6.31 1.32 6.96
C VAL A 307 4.94 1.00 6.36
N VAL A 308 4.82 0.96 5.05
CA VAL A 308 3.57 0.57 4.37
C VAL A 308 3.15 -0.83 4.82
N LYS A 309 4.04 -1.83 4.74
CA LYS A 309 3.74 -3.21 5.15
C LYS A 309 3.22 -3.33 6.58
N ASN A 310 3.73 -2.52 7.50
CA ASN A 310 3.39 -2.63 8.93
C ASN A 310 2.11 -1.85 9.30
N ASN A 311 1.69 -0.89 8.49
CA ASN A 311 0.61 0.03 8.82
C ASN A 311 -0.57 -0.02 7.83
N VAL A 312 -0.49 -0.84 6.80
CA VAL A 312 -1.48 -0.93 5.73
C VAL A 312 -2.01 -2.35 5.63
N THR A 313 -3.33 -2.50 5.61
CA THR A 313 -3.98 -3.77 5.26
C THR A 313 -4.31 -3.75 3.78
N SER A 314 -3.85 -4.75 3.05
CA SER A 314 -4.08 -4.86 1.60
C SER A 314 -4.07 -6.32 1.17
N ASP A 315 -4.72 -6.60 0.06
CA ASP A 315 -4.58 -7.85 -0.69
C ASP A 315 -3.37 -7.84 -1.64
N LEU A 316 -2.75 -6.67 -1.84
CA LEU A 316 -1.45 -6.57 -2.50
C LEU A 316 -0.32 -7.10 -1.60
N THR A 317 0.51 -7.95 -2.15
CA THR A 317 1.77 -8.34 -1.50
C THR A 317 2.75 -7.17 -1.48
N PHE A 318 3.73 -7.27 -0.59
CA PHE A 318 4.79 -6.27 -0.51
C PHE A 318 5.58 -6.12 -1.83
N GLU A 319 5.84 -7.23 -2.50
CA GLU A 319 6.55 -7.28 -3.78
C GLU A 319 5.75 -6.60 -4.90
N GLU A 320 4.43 -6.75 -4.89
CA GLU A 320 3.52 -6.08 -5.83
C GLU A 320 3.44 -4.57 -5.57
N MET A 321 3.38 -4.15 -4.31
CA MET A 321 3.45 -2.72 -3.96
C MET A 321 4.76 -2.08 -4.44
N LEU A 322 5.89 -2.79 -4.27
CA LEU A 322 7.19 -2.36 -4.78
C LEU A 322 7.21 -2.31 -6.30
N TRP A 323 6.56 -3.27 -6.95
CA TRP A 323 6.46 -3.28 -8.41
C TRP A 323 5.71 -2.04 -8.90
N PHE A 324 4.55 -1.71 -8.36
CA PHE A 324 3.82 -0.48 -8.70
C PHE A 324 4.67 0.77 -8.50
N GLY A 325 5.32 0.90 -7.34
CA GLY A 325 6.22 2.03 -7.07
C GLY A 325 7.37 2.11 -8.05
N SER A 326 7.99 0.97 -8.42
CA SER A 326 9.07 0.92 -9.40
C SER A 326 8.58 1.29 -10.80
N GLN A 327 7.39 0.83 -11.22
CA GLN A 327 6.80 1.19 -12.51
C GLN A 327 6.50 2.68 -12.59
N ALA A 328 5.99 3.28 -11.53
CA ALA A 328 5.72 4.71 -11.50
C ALA A 328 7.01 5.55 -11.61
N VAL A 329 8.05 5.20 -10.85
CA VAL A 329 9.32 5.95 -10.85
C VAL A 329 10.11 5.69 -12.12
N MET A 330 10.30 4.42 -12.53
CA MET A 330 11.12 4.06 -13.69
C MET A 330 10.40 4.31 -15.01
N GLY A 331 9.08 4.20 -15.03
CA GLY A 331 8.24 4.53 -16.17
C GLY A 331 8.11 6.03 -16.41
N GLY A 332 8.51 6.84 -15.41
CA GLY A 332 8.53 8.30 -15.51
C GLY A 332 7.16 8.94 -15.31
N LEU A 333 6.27 8.32 -14.51
CA LEU A 333 5.00 8.92 -14.11
C LEU A 333 5.27 10.29 -13.46
N LYS A 334 4.60 11.31 -13.91
CA LYS A 334 4.64 12.66 -13.33
C LYS A 334 3.35 12.94 -12.59
N VAL A 335 3.40 13.82 -11.62
CA VAL A 335 2.21 14.23 -10.86
C VAL A 335 1.15 14.88 -11.76
N ASP A 336 1.57 15.50 -12.86
CA ASP A 336 0.65 16.10 -13.84
C ASP A 336 -0.07 15.05 -14.71
N ASP A 337 0.43 13.81 -14.75
CA ASP A 337 -0.21 12.66 -15.39
C ASP A 337 -1.15 11.91 -14.44
N VAL A 338 -1.31 12.41 -13.20
CA VAL A 338 -2.26 11.90 -12.21
C VAL A 338 -3.45 12.83 -12.12
N ASN A 339 -4.60 12.37 -12.62
CA ASN A 339 -5.85 13.12 -12.54
C ASN A 339 -6.55 12.90 -11.20
N PHE A 340 -6.78 13.97 -10.44
CA PHE A 340 -7.51 13.93 -9.17
C PHE A 340 -8.91 14.50 -9.39
N VAL A 341 -9.91 13.64 -9.24
CA VAL A 341 -11.32 14.02 -9.47
C VAL A 341 -12.17 13.65 -8.26
N THR A 342 -13.29 14.32 -8.13
CA THR A 342 -14.36 13.89 -7.21
C THR A 342 -15.46 13.27 -8.05
N MET A 343 -16.04 12.17 -7.60
CA MET A 343 -17.18 11.54 -8.26
C MET A 343 -18.25 12.59 -8.61
N PRO A 344 -18.66 12.69 -9.88
CA PRO A 344 -19.72 13.62 -10.29
C PRO A 344 -21.00 13.36 -9.50
N ASN A 345 -21.55 14.42 -8.89
CA ASN A 345 -22.65 14.23 -7.95
C ASN A 345 -23.50 15.49 -7.78
N THR A 346 -24.68 15.29 -7.20
CA THR A 346 -25.57 16.35 -6.70
C THR A 346 -25.96 16.08 -5.25
N GLY A 347 -26.15 17.15 -4.47
CA GLY A 347 -26.65 17.06 -3.12
C GLY A 347 -28.16 16.83 -3.08
N LYS A 348 -28.65 15.94 -2.18
CA LYS A 348 -30.08 15.70 -1.96
C LYS A 348 -30.36 15.56 -0.46
N TYR A 349 -31.50 16.06 -0.02
CA TYR A 349 -31.99 15.83 1.34
C TYR A 349 -33.09 14.79 1.33
N ILE A 350 -32.96 13.76 2.15
CA ILE A 350 -33.92 12.66 2.25
C ILE A 350 -34.28 12.46 3.73
N TYR A 351 -35.57 12.35 4.02
CA TYR A 351 -36.06 12.15 5.38
C TYR A 351 -35.66 10.77 5.89
N SER A 352 -34.98 10.73 7.04
CA SER A 352 -34.62 9.50 7.75
C SER A 352 -35.68 9.22 8.82
N ARG A 353 -36.26 8.04 8.78
CA ARG A 353 -37.26 7.60 9.78
C ARG A 353 -36.64 7.33 11.14
N SER A 354 -35.41 6.83 11.13
CA SER A 354 -34.66 6.50 12.36
C SER A 354 -34.18 7.74 13.11
N ILE A 355 -33.85 8.82 12.39
CA ILE A 355 -33.36 10.08 12.95
C ILE A 355 -34.50 11.07 13.18
N GLY A 356 -35.56 10.99 12.39
CA GLY A 356 -36.72 11.89 12.47
C GLY A 356 -36.53 13.24 11.77
N GLU A 357 -35.49 13.39 10.95
CA GLU A 357 -35.18 14.62 10.22
C GLU A 357 -34.56 14.33 8.83
N PRO A 358 -34.56 15.33 7.91
CA PRO A 358 -33.88 15.18 6.63
C PRO A 358 -32.37 15.09 6.78
N LEU A 359 -31.76 14.08 6.19
CA LEU A 359 -30.31 13.90 6.11
C LEU A 359 -29.81 14.30 4.72
N SER A 360 -28.62 14.90 4.67
CA SER A 360 -27.92 15.23 3.43
C SER A 360 -27.30 13.97 2.84
N TYR A 361 -27.54 13.77 1.54
CA TYR A 361 -26.93 12.71 0.72
C TYR A 361 -26.21 13.28 -0.48
N VAL A 362 -25.22 12.56 -0.97
CA VAL A 362 -24.56 12.77 -2.24
C VAL A 362 -25.11 11.74 -3.22
N VAL A 363 -25.76 12.19 -4.29
CA VAL A 363 -26.32 11.32 -5.32
C VAL A 363 -25.43 11.40 -6.55
N PRO A 364 -24.94 10.25 -7.07
CA PRO A 364 -24.13 10.23 -8.28
C PRO A 364 -24.85 10.83 -9.48
N ASN A 365 -24.13 11.62 -10.29
CA ASN A 365 -24.60 12.00 -11.61
C ASN A 365 -24.27 10.87 -12.58
N ALA A 366 -25.27 10.07 -12.93
CA ALA A 366 -25.07 8.80 -13.63
C ALA A 366 -24.33 8.97 -14.96
N GLN A 367 -24.70 9.94 -15.80
CA GLN A 367 -24.08 10.11 -17.12
C GLN A 367 -22.65 10.61 -17.01
N GLU A 368 -22.39 11.63 -16.21
CA GLU A 368 -21.03 12.17 -16.02
C GLU A 368 -20.11 11.13 -15.35
N LEU A 369 -20.64 10.35 -14.42
CA LEU A 369 -19.88 9.25 -13.79
C LEU A 369 -19.55 8.15 -14.81
N LEU A 370 -20.51 7.79 -15.67
CA LEU A 370 -20.26 6.81 -16.73
C LEU A 370 -19.18 7.28 -17.68
N ASP A 371 -19.23 8.53 -18.11
CA ASP A 371 -18.24 9.12 -19.00
C ASP A 371 -16.84 9.12 -18.36
N LEU A 372 -16.74 9.49 -17.08
CA LEU A 372 -15.50 9.46 -16.32
C LEU A 372 -14.95 8.03 -16.20
N VAL A 373 -15.81 7.07 -15.83
CA VAL A 373 -15.44 5.67 -15.69
C VAL A 373 -14.94 5.10 -17.01
N ASN A 374 -15.66 5.32 -18.10
CA ASN A 374 -15.29 4.78 -19.41
C ASN A 374 -13.98 5.35 -19.94
N ASN A 375 -13.70 6.61 -19.65
CA ASN A 375 -12.51 7.28 -20.18
C ASN A 375 -11.26 7.02 -19.32
N GLU A 376 -11.40 6.97 -17.99
CA GLU A 376 -10.25 7.08 -17.09
C GLU A 376 -10.14 5.97 -16.04
N LEU A 377 -11.23 5.31 -15.66
CA LEU A 377 -11.23 4.38 -14.52
C LEU A 377 -11.48 2.92 -14.92
N SER A 378 -12.05 2.68 -16.08
CA SER A 378 -12.38 1.31 -16.49
C SER A 378 -11.15 0.54 -16.96
N PRO A 379 -10.88 -0.65 -16.38
CA PRO A 379 -9.78 -1.52 -16.75
C PRO A 379 -9.83 -2.04 -18.18
#